data_d66486f27c4d06d3908aee72826ed8ae
#
_entry.id   d66486f27c4d06d3908aee72826ed8ae
#
_cell.length_a   1.000
_cell.length_b   1.000
_cell.length_c   1.000
_cell.angle_alpha   90.00
_cell.angle_beta   90.00
_cell.angle_gamma   90.00
#
_symmetry.space_group_name_H-M   'P 1'
#
loop_
_entity.id
_entity.type
_entity.pdbx_description
1 polymer ?
#
loop_
_entity_poly.entity_id
_entity_poly.type
_entity_poly.pdbx_seq_one_letter_code
_entity_poly.pdbx_strand_id
1 'polypeptide(L)'
;MANTDVTLGDTRKNVLSNQERAQGYTHKWTIKYTDIDEGSGSSDTVTVSLGDTLTDFVISKAMINVTTAFAGTGAMTVQVGTDGDPNNYITAITILTAGPTISGAGGAPATLAGSFAVAADDLEALFTNSSSGSPSALTAGEMDIYLAMHDANTVG
;
A
#
# COMPACT_ATOMS: atom_id res chain seq x y z
N MET A 1 -9.46 -5.11 18.27
CA MET A 1 -9.99 -4.61 16.97
C MET A 1 -9.98 -5.76 15.99
N ALA A 2 -11.05 -5.95 15.26
CA ALA A 2 -11.05 -6.94 14.18
C ALA A 2 -10.32 -6.35 12.97
N ASN A 3 -9.55 -7.17 12.28
CA ASN A 3 -8.94 -6.85 10.99
C ASN A 3 -9.61 -7.70 9.92
N THR A 4 -9.88 -7.11 8.78
CA THR A 4 -10.39 -7.84 7.61
C THR A 4 -9.31 -7.89 6.55
N ASP A 5 -8.99 -9.11 6.13
CA ASP A 5 -8.00 -9.35 5.08
C ASP A 5 -8.71 -9.47 3.73
N VAL A 6 -8.29 -8.65 2.79
CA VAL A 6 -8.77 -8.68 1.40
C VAL A 6 -7.61 -9.03 0.49
N THR A 7 -7.73 -10.10 -0.27
CA THR A 7 -6.72 -10.47 -1.25
C THR A 7 -7.07 -9.89 -2.61
N LEU A 8 -6.24 -8.96 -3.08
CA LEU A 8 -6.24 -8.57 -4.48
C LEU A 8 -5.47 -9.65 -5.24
N GLY A 9 -6.15 -10.39 -6.10
CA GLY A 9 -5.47 -11.33 -6.99
C GLY A 9 -4.51 -10.59 -7.94
N ASP A 10 -3.69 -11.35 -8.67
CA ASP A 10 -2.73 -10.84 -9.68
C ASP A 10 -3.35 -9.89 -10.71
N THR A 11 -4.66 -9.90 -10.85
CA THR A 11 -5.42 -9.00 -11.75
C THR A 11 -5.33 -7.52 -11.39
N ARG A 12 -4.87 -7.16 -10.19
CA ARG A 12 -4.72 -5.77 -9.74
C ARG A 12 -3.31 -5.22 -9.92
N LYS A 13 -2.36 -6.07 -10.29
CA LYS A 13 -1.01 -5.66 -10.68
C LYS A 13 -1.06 -5.02 -12.06
N ASN A 14 -0.86 -3.72 -12.12
CA ASN A 14 -0.97 -2.96 -13.35
C ASN A 14 0.36 -2.89 -14.11
N VAL A 15 0.26 -2.77 -15.43
CA VAL A 15 1.43 -2.51 -16.27
C VAL A 15 1.86 -1.07 -16.08
N LEU A 16 3.13 -0.88 -15.78
CA LEU A 16 3.75 0.46 -15.70
C LEU A 16 3.84 1.11 -17.07
N SER A 17 3.53 2.40 -17.14
CA SER A 17 3.82 3.24 -18.29
C SER A 17 5.34 3.41 -18.47
N ASN A 18 5.76 3.86 -19.65
CA ASN A 18 7.17 4.16 -19.91
C ASN A 18 7.71 5.25 -18.98
N GLN A 19 6.87 6.23 -18.62
CA GLN A 19 7.25 7.29 -17.70
C GLN A 19 7.47 6.78 -16.27
N GLU A 20 6.62 5.91 -15.78
CA GLU A 20 6.73 5.29 -14.46
C GLU A 20 7.98 4.41 -14.37
N ARG A 21 8.29 3.65 -15.43
CA ARG A 21 9.54 2.88 -15.54
C ARG A 21 10.78 3.78 -15.58
N ALA A 22 10.71 4.89 -16.30
CA ALA A 22 11.80 5.87 -16.35
C ALA A 22 12.07 6.51 -14.98
N GLN A 23 11.08 6.55 -14.09
CA GLN A 23 11.23 6.98 -12.70
C GLN A 23 11.81 5.89 -11.79
N GLY A 24 12.05 4.69 -12.29
CA GLY A 24 12.67 3.58 -11.57
C GLY A 24 11.71 2.67 -10.85
N TYR A 25 10.39 2.79 -11.03
CA TYR A 25 9.43 1.86 -10.46
C TYR A 25 9.36 0.57 -11.27
N THR A 26 9.15 -0.54 -10.58
CA THR A 26 9.06 -1.88 -11.17
C THR A 26 7.67 -2.49 -11.03
N HIS A 27 6.91 -2.06 -10.02
CA HIS A 27 5.60 -2.61 -9.67
C HIS A 27 4.60 -1.50 -9.41
N LYS A 28 3.34 -1.75 -9.78
CA LYS A 28 2.21 -0.86 -9.55
C LYS A 28 0.96 -1.67 -9.21
N TRP A 29 0.23 -1.25 -8.20
CA TRP A 29 -1.11 -1.74 -7.86
C TRP A 29 -2.08 -0.58 -7.80
N THR A 30 -3.28 -0.76 -8.35
CA THR A 30 -4.38 0.19 -8.21
C THR A 30 -5.39 -0.36 -7.22
N ILE A 31 -5.69 0.41 -6.19
CA ILE A 31 -6.66 0.07 -5.15
C ILE A 31 -7.80 1.08 -5.19
N LYS A 32 -9.02 0.57 -5.27
CA LYS A 32 -10.25 1.35 -5.23
C LYS A 32 -10.92 1.21 -3.87
N TYR A 33 -11.80 2.16 -3.51
CA TYR A 33 -12.56 2.08 -2.28
C TYR A 33 -13.37 0.77 -2.17
N THR A 34 -13.84 0.23 -3.29
CA THR A 34 -14.55 -1.06 -3.34
C THR A 34 -13.69 -2.27 -3.00
N ASP A 35 -12.37 -2.14 -3.07
CA ASP A 35 -11.43 -3.21 -2.73
C ASP A 35 -11.17 -3.28 -1.21
N ILE A 36 -11.43 -2.19 -0.52
CA ILE A 36 -11.35 -2.07 0.94
C ILE A 36 -12.74 -2.13 1.60
N ASP A 37 -13.78 -2.35 0.83
CA ASP A 37 -15.11 -2.58 1.35
C ASP A 37 -15.21 -3.99 1.95
N GLU A 38 -15.32 -4.06 3.27
CA GLU A 38 -15.51 -5.29 4.02
C GLU A 38 -16.98 -5.76 4.08
N GLY A 39 -17.84 -5.17 3.26
CA GLY A 39 -19.27 -5.42 3.27
C GLY A 39 -19.95 -4.86 4.53
N SER A 40 -20.60 -5.72 5.30
CA SER A 40 -21.28 -5.32 6.55
C SER A 40 -20.37 -5.36 7.79
N GLY A 41 -19.07 -5.45 7.59
CA GLY A 41 -18.09 -5.51 8.68
C GLY A 41 -18.06 -4.24 9.51
N SER A 42 -17.54 -4.34 10.73
CA SER A 42 -17.33 -3.22 11.66
C SER A 42 -15.87 -3.05 12.06
N SER A 43 -14.97 -3.59 11.24
CA SER A 43 -13.53 -3.48 11.49
C SER A 43 -13.05 -2.04 11.28
N ASP A 44 -12.15 -1.60 12.16
CA ASP A 44 -11.48 -0.31 12.00
C ASP A 44 -10.31 -0.40 11.01
N THR A 45 -9.89 -1.60 10.67
CA THR A 45 -8.75 -1.88 9.79
C THR A 45 -9.11 -2.88 8.71
N VAL A 46 -8.54 -2.68 7.52
CA VAL A 46 -8.59 -3.63 6.40
C VAL A 46 -7.19 -3.80 5.85
N THR A 47 -6.73 -5.05 5.80
CA THR A 47 -5.47 -5.41 5.14
C THR A 47 -5.76 -5.87 3.72
N VAL A 48 -5.10 -5.25 2.77
CA VAL A 48 -5.16 -5.63 1.36
C VAL A 48 -3.85 -6.30 0.98
N SER A 49 -3.88 -7.61 0.75
CA SER A 49 -2.71 -8.33 0.24
C SER A 49 -2.42 -7.90 -1.20
N LEU A 50 -1.19 -7.53 -1.47
CA LEU A 50 -0.71 -7.16 -2.81
C LEU A 50 -0.18 -8.38 -3.59
N GLY A 51 -0.26 -9.57 -2.99
CA GLY A 51 -0.13 -10.86 -3.65
C GLY A 51 1.29 -11.39 -3.83
N ASP A 52 2.32 -10.60 -3.59
CA ASP A 52 3.70 -11.05 -3.75
C ASP A 52 4.32 -11.40 -2.39
N THR A 53 4.75 -12.64 -2.23
CA THR A 53 5.64 -13.03 -1.14
C THR A 53 7.03 -12.54 -1.46
N LEU A 54 7.56 -11.66 -0.62
CA LEU A 54 8.88 -11.09 -0.81
C LEU A 54 9.93 -11.95 -0.09
N THR A 55 10.68 -12.73 -0.86
CA THR A 55 11.91 -13.37 -0.41
C THR A 55 13.08 -12.76 -1.16
N ASP A 56 14.10 -12.31 -0.43
CA ASP A 56 15.35 -11.80 -1.02
C ASP A 56 15.19 -10.58 -1.94
N PHE A 57 14.13 -9.78 -1.76
CA PHE A 57 13.96 -8.52 -2.48
C PHE A 57 14.45 -7.32 -1.67
N VAL A 58 14.99 -6.35 -2.37
CA VAL A 58 15.30 -5.02 -1.85
C VAL A 58 14.28 -4.03 -2.40
N ILE A 59 13.60 -3.32 -1.51
CA ILE A 59 12.75 -2.20 -1.90
C ILE A 59 13.54 -0.92 -1.74
N SER A 60 13.85 -0.28 -2.86
CA SER A 60 14.67 0.93 -2.90
C SER A 60 13.83 2.22 -2.96
N LYS A 61 12.56 2.13 -3.35
CA LYS A 61 11.68 3.27 -3.51
C LYS A 61 10.22 2.84 -3.38
N ALA A 62 9.42 3.68 -2.71
CA ALA A 62 7.99 3.49 -2.60
C ALA A 62 7.25 4.82 -2.75
N MET A 63 6.08 4.80 -3.38
CA MET A 63 5.21 5.96 -3.54
C MET A 63 3.75 5.52 -3.53
N ILE A 64 2.90 6.36 -2.94
CA ILE A 64 1.45 6.29 -3.14
C ILE A 64 1.02 7.54 -3.90
N ASN A 65 0.18 7.35 -4.90
CA ASN A 65 -0.50 8.45 -5.59
C ASN A 65 -2.00 8.27 -5.45
N VAL A 66 -2.64 9.10 -4.65
CA VAL A 66 -4.09 9.14 -4.52
C VAL A 66 -4.66 9.84 -5.75
N THR A 67 -5.20 9.09 -6.69
CA THR A 67 -5.75 9.61 -7.94
C THR A 67 -7.15 10.19 -7.76
N THR A 68 -7.92 9.59 -6.86
CA THR A 68 -9.22 10.11 -6.39
C THR A 68 -9.25 10.07 -4.87
N ALA A 69 -9.47 11.20 -4.23
CA ALA A 69 -9.54 11.27 -2.77
C ALA A 69 -10.59 10.30 -2.22
N PHE A 70 -10.24 9.59 -1.17
CA PHE A 70 -11.19 8.72 -0.48
C PHE A 70 -12.19 9.57 0.30
N ALA A 71 -13.46 9.19 0.25
CA ALA A 71 -14.56 9.90 0.88
C ALA A 71 -15.52 8.91 1.55
N GLY A 72 -16.30 9.40 2.53
CA GLY A 72 -17.26 8.60 3.29
C GLY A 72 -16.85 8.39 4.75
N THR A 73 -15.59 8.68 5.10
CA THR A 73 -15.11 8.65 6.49
C THR A 73 -14.38 9.95 6.84
N GLY A 74 -14.28 10.25 8.14
CA GLY A 74 -13.58 11.46 8.61
C GLY A 74 -12.06 11.32 8.76
N ALA A 75 -11.55 10.09 8.80
CA ALA A 75 -10.11 9.83 8.95
C ALA A 75 -9.77 8.45 8.41
N MET A 76 -9.06 8.42 7.30
CA MET A 76 -8.58 7.20 6.67
C MET A 76 -7.09 7.34 6.35
N THR A 77 -6.31 6.37 6.78
CA THR A 77 -4.89 6.28 6.49
C THR A 77 -4.55 4.95 5.85
N VAL A 78 -3.41 4.91 5.15
CA VAL A 78 -2.83 3.69 4.61
C VAL A 78 -1.36 3.59 5.00
N GLN A 79 -0.92 2.38 5.28
CA GLN A 79 0.49 1.99 5.44
C GLN A 79 0.81 0.93 4.40
N VAL A 80 2.06 0.82 3.99
CA VAL A 80 2.53 -0.24 3.10
C VAL A 80 3.74 -0.91 3.72
N GLY A 81 3.68 -2.21 3.82
CA GLY A 81 4.72 -3.01 4.42
C GLY A 81 4.53 -4.50 4.16
N THR A 82 4.88 -5.30 5.15
CA THR A 82 4.70 -6.74 5.15
C THR A 82 3.78 -7.16 6.30
N ASP A 83 3.32 -8.41 6.30
CA ASP A 83 2.48 -8.96 7.38
C ASP A 83 3.13 -8.79 8.77
N GLY A 84 4.44 -8.93 8.86
CA GLY A 84 5.19 -8.75 10.12
C GLY A 84 5.46 -7.28 10.49
N ASP A 85 5.43 -6.37 9.53
CA ASP A 85 5.71 -4.94 9.71
C ASP A 85 4.95 -4.10 8.66
N PRO A 86 3.68 -3.75 8.92
CA PRO A 86 2.80 -3.12 7.94
C PRO A 86 3.20 -1.69 7.54
N ASN A 87 4.15 -1.08 8.23
CA ASN A 87 4.66 0.27 7.92
C ASN A 87 6.12 0.31 7.45
N ASN A 88 6.66 -0.85 7.10
CA ASN A 88 8.08 -0.99 6.76
C ASN A 88 8.50 -0.13 5.56
N TYR A 89 7.63 0.08 4.59
CA TYR A 89 7.94 0.84 3.37
C TYR A 89 7.30 2.22 3.32
N ILE A 90 6.05 2.33 3.76
CA ILE A 90 5.33 3.61 3.86
C ILE A 90 4.61 3.67 5.20
N THR A 91 4.98 4.64 6.02
CA THR A 91 4.28 4.95 7.27
C THR A 91 2.89 5.52 6.98
N ALA A 92 2.01 5.53 7.99
CA ALA A 92 0.64 5.97 7.84
C ALA A 92 0.53 7.36 7.19
N ILE A 93 -0.15 7.41 6.06
CA ILE A 93 -0.49 8.65 5.36
C ILE A 93 -2.00 8.77 5.21
N THR A 94 -2.52 10.01 5.23
CA THR A 94 -3.93 10.25 4.93
C THR A 94 -4.20 10.10 3.43
N ILE A 95 -5.32 9.46 3.09
CA ILE A 95 -5.77 9.27 1.70
C ILE A 95 -7.04 10.08 1.38
N LEU A 96 -7.42 11.01 2.25
CA LEU A 96 -8.56 11.90 2.06
C LEU A 96 -8.25 13.09 1.13
N THR A 97 -7.01 13.20 0.67
CA THR A 97 -6.57 14.24 -0.25
C THR A 97 -5.87 13.60 -1.46
N ALA A 98 -6.24 14.02 -2.65
CA ALA A 98 -5.58 13.55 -3.86
C ALA A 98 -4.16 14.12 -3.99
N GLY A 99 -3.27 13.32 -4.54
CA GLY A 99 -1.87 13.69 -4.80
C GLY A 99 -0.88 12.58 -4.48
N PRO A 100 0.36 12.73 -4.94
CA PRO A 100 1.42 11.78 -4.66
C PRO A 100 2.04 12.02 -3.27
N THR A 101 2.34 10.91 -2.59
CA THR A 101 3.18 10.90 -1.39
C THR A 101 4.35 9.95 -1.63
N ILE A 102 5.54 10.49 -1.64
CA ILE A 102 6.78 9.74 -1.83
C ILE A 102 7.30 9.34 -0.46
N SER A 103 7.72 8.09 -0.31
CA SER A 103 8.40 7.65 0.90
C SER A 103 9.64 8.53 1.17
N GLY A 104 9.76 9.02 2.38
CA GLY A 104 10.80 9.98 2.75
C GLY A 104 10.37 11.44 2.77
N ALA A 105 9.20 11.82 2.24
CA ALA A 105 8.66 13.16 2.36
C ALA A 105 7.68 13.23 3.54
N GLY A 106 8.13 13.70 4.69
CA GLY A 106 7.26 14.07 5.80
C GLY A 106 6.94 12.99 6.82
N GLY A 107 7.49 11.82 6.70
CA GLY A 107 7.32 10.69 7.60
C GLY A 107 8.10 9.53 7.01
N ALA A 108 9.43 9.68 6.99
CA ALA A 108 10.29 8.67 6.42
C ALA A 108 10.03 7.32 7.07
N PRO A 109 9.75 6.26 6.33
CA PRO A 109 10.10 4.96 6.84
C PRO A 109 11.60 5.00 7.12
N ALA A 110 11.96 4.74 8.33
CA ALA A 110 13.33 4.90 8.83
C ALA A 110 14.34 3.99 8.10
N THR A 111 13.94 3.25 7.06
CA THR A 111 14.70 2.13 6.54
C THR A 111 14.51 1.79 5.06
N LEU A 112 14.29 2.78 4.19
CA LEU A 112 14.33 2.46 2.76
C LEU A 112 15.74 2.20 2.20
N ALA A 113 16.78 2.58 2.92
CA ALA A 113 18.14 2.25 2.54
C ALA A 113 18.47 0.82 2.96
N GLY A 114 18.16 -0.16 2.10
CA GLY A 114 18.59 -1.53 2.29
C GLY A 114 17.70 -2.41 3.16
N SER A 115 16.40 -2.18 3.16
CA SER A 115 15.45 -3.13 3.72
C SER A 115 15.44 -4.40 2.88
N PHE A 116 16.16 -5.41 3.36
CA PHE A 116 16.04 -6.76 2.85
C PHE A 116 14.78 -7.39 3.44
N ALA A 117 13.90 -7.90 2.62
CA ALA A 117 12.91 -8.87 3.07
C ALA A 117 13.65 -10.19 3.34
N VAL A 118 13.99 -10.45 4.59
CA VAL A 118 14.80 -11.61 5.01
C VAL A 118 13.93 -12.87 5.18
N ALA A 119 12.62 -12.72 5.16
CA ALA A 119 11.66 -13.81 5.29
C ALA A 119 10.60 -13.72 4.19
N ALA A 120 9.96 -14.84 3.90
CA ALA A 120 8.78 -14.89 3.05
C ALA A 120 7.61 -14.21 3.80
N ASP A 121 7.49 -12.91 3.64
CA ASP A 121 6.37 -12.12 4.15
C ASP A 121 5.54 -11.60 2.99
N ASP A 122 4.22 -11.64 3.13
CA ASP A 122 3.32 -11.09 2.13
C ASP A 122 3.38 -9.57 2.15
N LEU A 123 3.50 -8.98 0.96
CA LEU A 123 3.38 -7.54 0.79
C LEU A 123 1.94 -7.10 0.97
N GLU A 124 1.71 -6.09 1.78
CA GLU A 124 0.37 -5.64 2.11
C GLU A 124 0.22 -4.12 2.21
N ALA A 125 -1.02 -3.66 2.05
CA ALA A 125 -1.45 -2.32 2.38
C ALA A 125 -2.47 -2.37 3.50
N LEU A 126 -2.15 -1.76 4.65
CA LEU A 126 -3.03 -1.69 5.81
C LEU A 126 -3.77 -0.36 5.84
N PHE A 127 -5.08 -0.43 5.67
CA PHE A 127 -5.99 0.71 5.78
C PHE A 127 -6.54 0.80 7.20
N THR A 128 -6.51 2.00 7.77
CA THR A 128 -7.01 2.25 9.12
C THR A 128 -7.95 3.45 9.12
N ASN A 129 -9.15 3.25 9.65
CA ASN A 129 -10.08 4.33 9.96
C ASN A 129 -9.97 4.66 11.45
N SER A 130 -9.44 5.83 11.77
CA SER A 130 -9.28 6.30 13.15
C SER A 130 -10.45 7.15 13.64
N SER A 131 -11.45 7.40 12.81
CA SER A 131 -12.73 8.02 13.21
C SER A 131 -13.79 6.95 13.46
N SER A 132 -14.92 7.35 14.03
CA SER A 132 -16.05 6.44 14.16
C SER A 132 -16.58 6.06 12.78
N GLY A 133 -16.54 4.78 12.46
CA GLY A 133 -17.01 4.22 11.19
C GLY A 133 -16.10 3.14 10.66
N SER A 134 -16.64 2.29 9.81
CA SER A 134 -15.93 1.22 9.13
C SER A 134 -15.38 1.73 7.78
N PRO A 135 -14.30 1.13 7.23
CA PRO A 135 -13.91 1.32 5.85
C PRO A 135 -15.04 1.08 4.84
N SER A 136 -16.02 0.24 5.17
CA SER A 136 -17.23 0.04 4.35
C SER A 136 -18.11 1.29 4.17
N ALA A 137 -17.89 2.34 4.96
CA ALA A 137 -18.56 3.64 4.76
C ALA A 137 -17.96 4.47 3.62
N LEU A 138 -16.86 4.02 3.00
CA LEU A 138 -16.28 4.70 1.85
C LEU A 138 -17.24 4.71 0.67
N THR A 139 -17.34 5.85 0.02
CA THR A 139 -18.22 6.09 -1.14
C THR A 139 -17.48 6.43 -2.41
N ALA A 140 -16.19 6.77 -2.28
CA ALA A 140 -15.28 7.06 -3.38
C ALA A 140 -13.84 6.85 -2.94
N GLY A 141 -12.95 6.75 -3.90
CA GLY A 141 -11.51 6.72 -3.69
C GLY A 141 -10.81 5.76 -4.65
N GLU A 142 -9.63 6.18 -5.08
CA GLU A 142 -8.73 5.36 -5.88
C GLU A 142 -7.30 5.83 -5.65
N MET A 143 -6.38 4.91 -5.55
CA MET A 143 -4.96 5.20 -5.44
C MET A 143 -4.11 4.16 -6.14
N ASP A 144 -2.92 4.57 -6.53
CA ASP A 144 -1.87 3.71 -7.03
C ASP A 144 -0.74 3.59 -6.00
N ILE A 145 -0.29 2.37 -5.76
CA ILE A 145 0.93 2.06 -5.00
C ILE A 145 2.02 1.69 -5.99
N TYR A 146 3.16 2.33 -5.89
CA TYR A 146 4.34 2.08 -6.72
C TYR A 146 5.50 1.62 -5.85
N LEU A 147 6.18 0.56 -6.26
CA LEU A 147 7.39 0.07 -5.62
C LEU A 147 8.50 -0.14 -6.65
N ALA A 148 9.73 0.17 -6.26
CA ALA A 148 10.93 -0.27 -6.94
C ALA A 148 11.51 -1.45 -6.16
N MET A 149 11.26 -2.66 -6.66
CA MET A 149 11.71 -3.91 -6.06
C MET A 149 12.80 -4.54 -6.93
N HIS A 150 13.86 -4.99 -6.29
CA HIS A 150 15.00 -5.63 -6.94
C HIS A 150 15.30 -6.95 -6.23
N ASP A 151 15.49 -8.00 -7.00
CA ASP A 151 15.95 -9.29 -6.48
C ASP A 151 17.41 -9.16 -6.01
N ALA A 152 17.63 -9.37 -4.72
CA ALA A 152 18.97 -9.26 -4.14
C ALA A 152 19.96 -10.33 -4.66
N ASN A 153 19.44 -11.46 -5.16
CA ASN A 153 20.25 -12.53 -5.71
C ASN A 153 20.77 -12.23 -7.14
N THR A 154 20.16 -11.27 -7.83
CA THR A 154 20.56 -10.87 -9.18
C THR A 154 21.52 -9.69 -9.23
N VAL A 155 21.80 -9.10 -8.08
CA VAL A 155 22.79 -8.00 -7.93
C VAL A 155 24.14 -8.62 -7.64
N GLY A 156 24.70 -9.19 -8.67
CA GLY A 156 26.02 -9.80 -8.62
C GLY A 156 27.07 -8.96 -9.33
#